data_7e3688ba88b301df3ae8098f0d7f1d1b
#
_entry.id   7e3688ba88b301df3ae8098f0d7f1d1b
#
_cell.length_a   1.000
_cell.length_b   1.000
_cell.length_c   1.000
_cell.angle_alpha   90.00
_cell.angle_beta   90.00
_cell.angle_gamma   90.00
#
_symmetry.space_group_name_H-M   'P 1'
#
loop_
_entity.id
_entity.type
_entity.pdbx_description
1 polymer ?
#
loop_
_entity_poly.entity_id
_entity_poly.type
_entity_poly.pdbx_seq_one_letter_code
_entity_poly.pdbx_strand_id
1 'polypeptide(L)'
;MTLQQKLAKIQTEFKAKKSRFNSFGKYYFRSAEDILEAIKPFLTKYGVTVTVNEKLITEGPVPVLKSTATIHDEKGLTLSTSAIVGVDLMQKGMQVPQQFGSASSYGKKYALGNLFLIDDTQDSDATNNHKSDFDIEEAKKYIKSGGTLDAIKKKYKLTPELEKELTL
;
A
#
# COMPACT_ATOMS: atom_id res chain seq x y z
N MET A 1 14.26 9.11 29.79
CA MET A 1 13.07 9.31 28.91
C MET A 1 12.12 8.13 29.12
N THR A 2 10.82 8.40 29.17
CA THR A 2 9.79 7.34 29.16
C THR A 2 9.71 6.70 27.77
N LEU A 3 9.10 5.50 27.65
CA LEU A 3 8.89 4.84 26.37
C LEU A 3 8.07 5.73 25.42
N GLN A 4 7.03 6.43 25.92
CA GLN A 4 6.24 7.38 25.13
C GLN A 4 7.08 8.52 24.58
N GLN A 5 7.98 9.08 25.38
CA GLN A 5 8.89 10.15 24.94
C GLN A 5 9.90 9.64 23.90
N LYS A 6 10.41 8.40 24.06
CA LYS A 6 11.29 7.75 23.08
C LYS A 6 10.55 7.55 21.75
N LEU A 7 9.31 7.00 21.80
CA LEU A 7 8.49 6.79 20.60
C LEU A 7 8.17 8.10 19.91
N ALA A 8 7.76 9.16 20.63
CA ALA A 8 7.46 10.47 20.06
C ALA A 8 8.67 11.07 19.31
N LYS A 9 9.88 10.93 19.85
CA LYS A 9 11.10 11.34 19.15
C LYS A 9 11.36 10.53 17.89
N ILE A 10 11.19 9.20 17.96
CA ILE A 10 11.30 8.35 16.77
C ILE A 10 10.29 8.78 15.71
N GLN A 11 9.02 8.97 16.06
CA GLN A 11 7.97 9.40 15.13
C GLN A 11 8.28 10.74 14.45
N THR A 12 8.96 11.64 15.15
CA THR A 12 9.37 12.94 14.61
C THR A 12 10.56 12.84 13.67
N GLU A 13 11.57 12.05 14.04
CA GLU A 13 12.86 12.00 13.34
C GLU A 13 12.87 10.95 12.21
N PHE A 14 12.16 9.84 12.40
CA PHE A 14 12.17 8.74 11.46
C PHE A 14 11.35 9.07 10.21
N LYS A 15 11.98 8.89 9.05
CA LYS A 15 11.32 9.02 7.75
C LYS A 15 11.70 7.83 6.87
N ALA A 16 10.71 7.02 6.50
CA ALA A 16 10.90 5.93 5.53
C ALA A 16 10.51 6.41 4.14
N LYS A 17 11.50 6.69 3.29
CA LYS A 17 11.26 7.20 1.94
C LYS A 17 10.67 6.10 1.03
N LYS A 18 9.77 6.48 0.12
CA LYS A 18 9.33 5.64 -1.00
C LYS A 18 10.46 5.66 -2.06
N SER A 19 11.31 4.65 -2.09
CA SER A 19 12.49 4.58 -2.96
C SER A 19 12.35 3.57 -4.10
N ARG A 20 11.39 2.64 -4.00
CA ARG A 20 11.13 1.62 -5.02
C ARG A 20 10.12 2.13 -6.04
N PHE A 21 10.38 1.94 -7.33
CA PHE A 21 9.47 2.33 -8.41
C PHE A 21 8.72 1.10 -8.95
N ASN A 22 7.39 1.18 -8.96
CA ASN A 22 6.54 0.22 -9.63
C ASN A 22 6.33 0.66 -11.08
N SER A 23 6.98 -0.03 -12.02
CA SER A 23 6.92 0.30 -13.45
C SER A 23 5.52 0.06 -14.07
N PHE A 24 4.75 -0.87 -13.53
CA PHE A 24 3.40 -1.17 -13.99
C PHE A 24 2.41 -0.10 -13.51
N GLY A 25 2.41 0.22 -12.20
CA GLY A 25 1.51 1.23 -11.61
C GLY A 25 2.02 2.67 -11.69
N LYS A 26 3.26 2.90 -12.21
CA LYS A 26 3.87 4.22 -12.37
C LYS A 26 3.95 5.05 -11.09
N TYR A 27 4.16 4.40 -9.93
CA TYR A 27 4.28 5.07 -8.63
C TYR A 27 5.48 4.58 -7.82
N TYR A 28 5.94 5.43 -6.90
CA TYR A 28 6.96 5.06 -5.93
C TYR A 28 6.33 4.44 -4.68
N PHE A 29 6.93 3.39 -4.15
CA PHE A 29 6.51 2.71 -2.94
C PHE A 29 7.69 2.35 -2.04
N ARG A 30 7.41 1.94 -0.82
CA ARG A 30 8.34 1.29 0.10
C ARG A 30 7.79 -0.08 0.50
N SER A 31 8.67 -1.02 0.72
CA SER A 31 8.32 -2.33 1.26
C SER A 31 8.35 -2.32 2.80
N ALA A 32 7.88 -3.40 3.42
CA ALA A 32 8.03 -3.59 4.87
C ALA A 32 9.51 -3.66 5.27
N GLU A 33 10.34 -4.31 4.45
CA GLU A 33 11.78 -4.44 4.65
C GLU A 33 12.48 -3.09 4.65
N ASP A 34 12.08 -2.17 3.77
CA ASP A 34 12.63 -0.81 3.72
C ASP A 34 12.38 -0.05 5.04
N ILE A 35 11.21 -0.24 5.65
CA ILE A 35 10.88 0.34 6.95
C ILE A 35 11.71 -0.31 8.06
N LEU A 36 11.79 -1.65 8.06
CA LEU A 36 12.54 -2.41 9.06
C LEU A 36 14.04 -2.06 9.05
N GLU A 37 14.64 -1.89 7.86
CA GLU A 37 16.04 -1.46 7.76
C GLU A 37 16.23 0.00 8.20
N ALA A 38 15.37 0.90 7.76
CA ALA A 38 15.50 2.32 8.02
C ALA A 38 15.28 2.69 9.51
N ILE A 39 14.52 1.87 10.28
CA ILE A 39 14.27 2.14 11.70
C ILE A 39 15.43 1.74 12.63
N LYS A 40 16.28 0.78 12.23
CA LYS A 40 17.34 0.21 13.11
C LYS A 40 18.24 1.24 13.79
N PRO A 41 18.74 2.30 13.11
CA PRO A 41 19.56 3.32 13.76
C PRO A 41 18.84 4.05 14.89
N PHE A 42 17.53 4.26 14.76
CA PHE A 42 16.70 4.94 15.76
C PHE A 42 16.45 4.04 16.97
N LEU A 43 16.28 2.73 16.75
CA LEU A 43 16.13 1.75 17.82
C LEU A 43 17.37 1.76 18.72
N THR A 44 18.55 1.71 18.14
CA THR A 44 19.83 1.80 18.86
C THR A 44 19.97 3.15 19.55
N LYS A 45 19.67 4.27 18.86
CA LYS A 45 19.77 5.63 19.40
C LYS A 45 18.94 5.83 20.66
N TYR A 46 17.73 5.26 20.69
CA TYR A 46 16.78 5.45 21.79
C TYR A 46 16.72 4.29 22.79
N GLY A 47 17.55 3.25 22.61
CA GLY A 47 17.57 2.07 23.49
C GLY A 47 16.21 1.40 23.58
N VAL A 48 15.64 1.05 22.45
CA VAL A 48 14.36 0.34 22.31
C VAL A 48 14.48 -0.80 21.30
N THR A 49 13.56 -1.76 21.37
CA THR A 49 13.44 -2.84 20.39
C THR A 49 12.05 -2.84 19.79
N VAL A 50 11.91 -3.43 18.61
CA VAL A 50 10.62 -3.59 17.93
C VAL A 50 10.44 -5.04 17.51
N THR A 51 9.26 -5.57 17.78
CA THR A 51 8.80 -6.86 17.28
C THR A 51 7.57 -6.70 16.44
N VAL A 52 7.39 -7.59 15.46
CA VAL A 52 6.15 -7.66 14.67
C VAL A 52 5.63 -9.09 14.73
N ASN A 53 4.45 -9.24 15.31
CA ASN A 53 3.75 -10.52 15.41
C ASN A 53 2.56 -10.54 14.46
N GLU A 54 2.26 -11.72 13.91
CA GLU A 54 1.15 -11.92 12.99
C GLU A 54 0.23 -13.02 13.51
N LYS A 55 -1.07 -12.77 13.41
CA LYS A 55 -2.12 -13.74 13.77
C LYS A 55 -3.09 -13.88 12.61
N LEU A 56 -3.30 -15.11 12.16
CA LEU A 56 -4.35 -15.44 11.21
C LEU A 56 -5.70 -15.49 11.95
N ILE A 57 -6.69 -14.82 11.39
CA ILE A 57 -8.10 -14.84 11.84
C ILE A 57 -8.92 -15.42 10.68
N THR A 58 -9.61 -16.54 10.96
CA THR A 58 -10.39 -17.28 9.96
C THR A 58 -11.91 -17.17 10.20
N GLU A 59 -12.30 -16.46 11.24
CA GLU A 59 -13.70 -16.20 11.59
C GLU A 59 -14.22 -15.07 10.68
N GLY A 60 -14.94 -15.44 9.62
CA GLY A 60 -15.49 -14.48 8.67
C GLY A 60 -15.48 -14.98 7.23
N PRO A 61 -15.99 -14.15 6.29
CA PRO A 61 -16.15 -14.56 4.89
C PRO A 61 -14.80 -14.71 4.15
N VAL A 62 -13.76 -14.05 4.63
CA VAL A 62 -12.39 -14.16 4.11
C VAL A 62 -11.40 -14.24 5.27
N PRO A 63 -10.32 -15.04 5.14
CA PRO A 63 -9.28 -15.03 6.15
C PRO A 63 -8.56 -13.68 6.17
N VAL A 64 -8.22 -13.22 7.36
CA VAL A 64 -7.47 -11.97 7.54
C VAL A 64 -6.21 -12.20 8.36
N LEU A 65 -5.16 -11.48 8.02
CA LEU A 65 -3.91 -11.47 8.76
C LEU A 65 -3.85 -10.18 9.59
N LYS A 66 -3.81 -10.32 10.91
CA LYS A 66 -3.58 -9.22 11.85
C LYS A 66 -2.09 -9.14 12.15
N SER A 67 -1.46 -8.04 11.74
CA SER A 67 -0.07 -7.72 12.08
C SER A 67 -0.05 -6.72 13.23
N THR A 68 0.78 -6.98 14.26
CA THR A 68 0.93 -6.11 15.44
C THR A 68 2.39 -5.73 15.58
N ALA A 69 2.70 -4.47 15.45
CA ALA A 69 4.01 -3.90 15.72
C ALA A 69 4.06 -3.40 17.17
N THR A 70 5.07 -3.81 17.92
CA THR A 70 5.26 -3.47 19.35
C THR A 70 6.65 -2.93 19.56
N ILE A 71 6.74 -1.75 20.18
CA ILE A 71 7.99 -1.18 20.68
C ILE A 71 8.15 -1.53 22.17
N HIS A 72 9.37 -1.89 22.56
CA HIS A 72 9.71 -2.29 23.92
C HIS A 72 10.89 -1.44 24.43
N ASP A 73 10.86 -1.08 25.70
CA ASP A 73 12.04 -0.51 26.37
C ASP A 73 12.74 -1.54 27.25
N GLU A 74 13.88 -1.14 27.81
CA GLU A 74 14.70 -1.95 28.71
C GLU A 74 14.00 -2.34 30.04
N LYS A 75 12.90 -1.62 30.39
CA LYS A 75 12.10 -1.87 31.59
C LYS A 75 10.92 -2.79 31.35
N GLY A 76 10.77 -3.30 30.14
CA GLY A 76 9.67 -4.18 29.74
C GLY A 76 8.36 -3.46 29.46
N LEU A 77 8.35 -2.11 29.40
CA LEU A 77 7.17 -1.36 28.94
C LEU A 77 7.00 -1.55 27.43
N THR A 78 5.74 -1.59 26.99
CA THR A 78 5.40 -1.80 25.60
C THR A 78 4.31 -0.85 25.13
N LEU A 79 4.38 -0.48 23.84
CA LEU A 79 3.31 0.21 23.10
C LEU A 79 3.12 -0.53 21.78
N SER A 80 1.87 -0.75 21.39
CA SER A 80 1.55 -1.55 20.20
C SER A 80 0.52 -0.87 19.32
N THR A 81 0.64 -1.12 18.03
CA THR A 81 -0.39 -0.83 17.03
C THR A 81 -0.61 -2.04 16.16
N SER A 82 -1.80 -2.16 15.56
CA SER A 82 -2.11 -3.27 14.69
C SER A 82 -2.68 -2.80 13.36
N ALA A 83 -2.54 -3.65 12.36
CA ALA A 83 -3.21 -3.54 11.08
C ALA A 83 -3.82 -4.90 10.70
N ILE A 84 -4.88 -4.87 9.91
CA ILE A 84 -5.58 -6.07 9.42
C ILE A 84 -5.57 -6.02 7.90
N VAL A 85 -5.19 -7.14 7.28
CA VAL A 85 -5.16 -7.30 5.82
C VAL A 85 -5.90 -8.58 5.44
N GLY A 86 -6.84 -8.47 4.52
CA GLY A 86 -7.53 -9.63 3.95
C GLY A 86 -6.60 -10.48 3.08
N VAL A 87 -6.82 -11.80 3.07
CA VAL A 87 -6.09 -12.73 2.19
C VAL A 87 -7.07 -13.18 1.10
N ASP A 88 -6.81 -12.78 -0.15
CA ASP A 88 -7.60 -13.22 -1.30
C ASP A 88 -7.11 -14.57 -1.80
N LEU A 89 -7.75 -15.66 -1.33
CA LEU A 89 -7.42 -17.02 -1.74
C LEU A 89 -7.85 -17.37 -3.18
N MET A 90 -8.62 -16.47 -3.82
CA MET A 90 -9.10 -16.66 -5.19
C MET A 90 -8.26 -15.89 -6.22
N GLN A 91 -7.22 -15.18 -5.79
CA GLN A 91 -6.37 -14.38 -6.67
C GLN A 91 -5.67 -15.26 -7.71
N LYS A 92 -6.01 -15.05 -8.98
CA LYS A 92 -5.44 -15.80 -10.10
C LYS A 92 -3.94 -15.52 -10.25
N GLY A 93 -3.18 -16.57 -10.55
CA GLY A 93 -1.74 -16.48 -10.83
C GLY A 93 -0.84 -16.43 -9.58
N MET A 94 -1.40 -16.52 -8.37
CA MET A 94 -0.63 -16.61 -7.13
C MET A 94 -0.96 -17.92 -6.39
N GLN A 95 0.08 -18.61 -5.93
CA GLN A 95 -0.10 -19.74 -5.03
C GLN A 95 -0.43 -19.27 -3.62
N VAL A 96 -1.11 -20.11 -2.82
CA VAL A 96 -1.54 -19.77 -1.46
C VAL A 96 -0.41 -19.19 -0.58
N PRO A 97 0.82 -19.77 -0.54
CA PRO A 97 1.92 -19.17 0.24
C PRO A 97 2.28 -17.75 -0.22
N GLN A 98 2.18 -17.45 -1.51
CA GLN A 98 2.45 -16.13 -2.05
C GLN A 98 1.37 -15.11 -1.65
N GLN A 99 0.11 -15.53 -1.60
CA GLN A 99 -1.02 -14.72 -1.14
C GLN A 99 -0.84 -14.32 0.33
N PHE A 100 -0.48 -15.28 1.21
CA PHE A 100 -0.16 -15.00 2.60
C PHE A 100 1.09 -14.14 2.75
N GLY A 101 2.13 -14.39 1.96
CA GLY A 101 3.36 -13.57 1.94
C GLY A 101 3.07 -12.11 1.56
N SER A 102 2.21 -11.90 0.56
CA SER A 102 1.75 -10.56 0.18
C SER A 102 0.99 -9.88 1.33
N ALA A 103 -0.02 -10.56 1.91
CA ALA A 103 -0.78 -10.04 3.04
C ALA A 103 0.12 -9.70 4.24
N SER A 104 1.11 -10.56 4.57
CA SER A 104 2.11 -10.31 5.60
C SER A 104 2.92 -9.04 5.34
N SER A 105 3.42 -8.86 4.11
CA SER A 105 4.17 -7.65 3.74
C SER A 105 3.34 -6.39 3.90
N TYR A 106 2.08 -6.39 3.46
CA TYR A 106 1.17 -5.27 3.65
C TYR A 106 0.84 -5.04 5.12
N GLY A 107 0.53 -6.11 5.87
CA GLY A 107 0.21 -6.03 7.29
C GLY A 107 1.34 -5.43 8.12
N LYS A 108 2.57 -5.90 7.92
CA LYS A 108 3.78 -5.34 8.55
C LYS A 108 3.97 -3.87 8.21
N LYS A 109 3.86 -3.52 6.93
CA LYS A 109 3.99 -2.14 6.46
C LYS A 109 2.99 -1.21 7.15
N TYR A 110 1.73 -1.62 7.24
CA TYR A 110 0.68 -0.80 7.87
C TYR A 110 0.83 -0.75 9.38
N ALA A 111 1.13 -1.87 10.06
CA ALA A 111 1.33 -1.88 11.51
C ALA A 111 2.52 -1.01 11.93
N LEU A 112 3.64 -1.09 11.21
CA LEU A 112 4.82 -0.23 11.43
C LEU A 112 4.53 1.22 11.07
N GLY A 113 3.79 1.46 9.98
CA GLY A 113 3.33 2.79 9.58
C GLY A 113 2.52 3.47 10.67
N ASN A 114 1.58 2.75 11.27
CA ASN A 114 0.76 3.21 12.39
C ASN A 114 1.60 3.47 13.66
N LEU A 115 2.55 2.56 13.99
CA LEU A 115 3.38 2.71 15.19
C LEU A 115 4.29 3.94 15.10
N PHE A 116 4.90 4.16 13.94
CA PHE A 116 5.89 5.22 13.75
C PHE A 116 5.31 6.48 13.11
N LEU A 117 4.00 6.54 12.87
CA LEU A 117 3.32 7.64 12.20
C LEU A 117 4.02 8.03 10.89
N ILE A 118 4.32 7.00 10.07
CA ILE A 118 4.98 7.22 8.79
C ILE A 118 3.97 7.88 7.86
N ASP A 119 4.15 9.18 7.67
CA ASP A 119 3.31 10.00 6.82
C ASP A 119 3.64 9.76 5.34
N ASP A 120 2.61 9.44 4.58
CA ASP A 120 2.64 9.42 3.12
C ASP A 120 2.17 10.79 2.63
N THR A 121 3.07 11.75 2.60
CA THR A 121 2.80 13.13 2.15
C THR A 121 2.25 13.25 0.72
N GLN A 122 2.22 12.15 -0.03
CA GLN A 122 1.46 12.01 -1.26
C GLN A 122 0.50 10.84 -1.11
N ASP A 123 -0.76 11.16 -0.87
CA ASP A 123 -1.86 10.21 -0.97
C ASP A 123 -1.91 9.68 -2.40
N SER A 124 -1.56 8.40 -2.57
CA SER A 124 -1.69 7.74 -3.88
C SER A 124 -3.15 7.69 -4.35
N ASP A 125 -4.12 7.79 -3.44
CA ASP A 125 -5.53 7.86 -3.79
C ASP A 125 -5.92 9.25 -4.31
N ALA A 126 -5.25 10.31 -3.88
CA ALA A 126 -5.39 11.65 -4.44
C ALA A 126 -4.83 11.77 -5.88
N THR A 127 -3.90 10.86 -6.26
CA THR A 127 -3.34 10.77 -7.61
C THR A 127 -3.89 9.59 -8.41
N ASN A 128 -4.85 8.85 -7.86
CA ASN A 128 -5.64 7.87 -8.59
C ASN A 128 -6.60 8.58 -9.57
N ASN A 129 -6.00 9.38 -10.44
CA ASN A 129 -6.53 9.58 -11.76
C ASN A 129 -6.42 8.20 -12.43
N HIS A 130 -7.44 7.36 -12.24
CA HIS A 130 -7.83 6.39 -13.24
C HIS A 130 -8.32 7.18 -14.48
N LYS A 131 -7.45 8.02 -15.01
CA LYS A 131 -7.39 8.22 -16.43
C LYS A 131 -6.93 6.84 -16.93
N SER A 132 -7.89 5.96 -17.26
CA SER A 132 -7.62 5.04 -18.34
C SER A 132 -6.80 5.87 -19.33
N ASP A 133 -5.64 5.39 -19.74
CA ASP A 133 -4.91 5.96 -20.87
C ASP A 133 -5.84 5.79 -22.09
N PHE A 134 -6.82 6.71 -22.21
CA PHE A 134 -7.71 6.76 -23.35
C PHE A 134 -6.92 7.40 -24.48
N ASP A 135 -6.40 6.55 -25.34
CA ASP A 135 -5.73 6.97 -26.55
C ASP A 135 -6.79 7.21 -27.63
N ILE A 136 -7.02 8.50 -27.93
CA ILE A 136 -8.00 8.91 -28.93
C ILE A 136 -7.66 8.39 -30.32
N GLU A 137 -6.38 8.25 -30.65
CA GLU A 137 -5.94 7.73 -31.94
C GLU A 137 -6.18 6.23 -32.07
N GLU A 138 -5.97 5.48 -31.00
CA GLU A 138 -6.31 4.05 -30.93
C GLU A 138 -7.84 3.85 -31.02
N ALA A 139 -8.61 4.69 -30.33
CA ALA A 139 -10.06 4.67 -30.37
C ALA A 139 -10.62 5.00 -31.78
N LYS A 140 -10.03 5.98 -32.46
CA LYS A 140 -10.37 6.30 -33.87
C LYS A 140 -10.05 5.14 -34.82
N LYS A 141 -8.92 4.47 -34.64
CA LYS A 141 -8.55 3.25 -35.40
C LYS A 141 -9.55 2.13 -35.16
N TYR A 142 -9.96 1.91 -33.91
CA TYR A 142 -10.95 0.89 -33.55
C TYR A 142 -12.31 1.16 -34.24
N ILE A 143 -12.81 2.39 -34.23
CA ILE A 143 -14.05 2.76 -34.89
C ILE A 143 -13.93 2.56 -36.43
N LYS A 144 -12.82 2.98 -37.06
CA LYS A 144 -12.55 2.77 -38.47
C LYS A 144 -12.47 1.28 -38.85
N SER A 145 -12.12 0.40 -37.95
CA SER A 145 -12.09 -1.05 -38.15
C SER A 145 -13.45 -1.75 -37.92
N GLY A 146 -14.52 -1.00 -37.70
CA GLY A 146 -15.86 -1.53 -37.47
C GLY A 146 -16.28 -1.66 -36.01
N GLY A 147 -15.50 -1.13 -35.09
CA GLY A 147 -15.84 -1.03 -33.68
C GLY A 147 -16.92 0.00 -33.40
N THR A 148 -17.62 -0.11 -32.26
CA THR A 148 -18.72 0.82 -31.91
C THR A 148 -18.31 1.76 -30.79
N LEU A 149 -18.85 3.00 -30.84
CA LEU A 149 -18.66 3.99 -29.76
C LEU A 149 -19.17 3.48 -28.41
N ASP A 150 -20.24 2.68 -28.40
CA ASP A 150 -20.79 2.08 -27.17
C ASP A 150 -19.83 1.09 -26.51
N ALA A 151 -19.03 0.35 -27.28
CA ALA A 151 -18.02 -0.53 -26.76
C ALA A 151 -16.89 0.27 -26.07
N ILE A 152 -16.53 1.43 -26.62
CA ILE A 152 -15.55 2.34 -26.01
C ILE A 152 -16.12 2.95 -24.72
N LYS A 153 -17.39 3.42 -24.73
CA LYS A 153 -18.08 3.97 -23.55
C LYS A 153 -18.20 2.97 -22.39
N LYS A 154 -18.32 1.68 -22.67
CA LYS A 154 -18.31 0.64 -21.63
C LYS A 154 -16.96 0.49 -20.93
N LYS A 155 -15.87 0.80 -21.62
CA LYS A 155 -14.50 0.63 -21.13
C LYS A 155 -13.91 1.92 -20.55
N TYR A 156 -14.30 3.08 -21.10
CA TYR A 156 -13.74 4.39 -20.77
C TYR A 156 -14.87 5.40 -20.50
N LYS A 157 -14.68 6.26 -19.48
CA LYS A 157 -15.57 7.41 -19.25
C LYS A 157 -15.17 8.50 -20.23
N LEU A 158 -15.96 8.69 -21.30
CA LEU A 158 -15.73 9.74 -22.27
C LEU A 158 -16.39 11.06 -21.82
N THR A 159 -15.74 12.19 -22.13
CA THR A 159 -16.38 13.50 -22.04
C THR A 159 -17.18 13.77 -23.31
N PRO A 160 -18.21 14.65 -23.26
CA PRO A 160 -19.00 15.00 -24.44
C PRO A 160 -18.18 15.55 -25.64
N GLU A 161 -17.03 16.19 -25.33
CA GLU A 161 -16.09 16.68 -26.34
C GLU A 161 -15.36 15.52 -27.04
N LEU A 162 -14.89 14.53 -26.27
CA LEU A 162 -14.23 13.33 -26.81
C LEU A 162 -15.20 12.46 -27.62
N GLU A 163 -16.48 12.39 -27.24
CA GLU A 163 -17.50 11.69 -28.00
C GLU A 163 -17.72 12.32 -29.38
N LYS A 164 -17.78 13.65 -29.45
CA LYS A 164 -17.90 14.39 -30.72
C LYS A 164 -16.68 14.16 -31.61
N GLU A 165 -15.47 14.14 -31.02
CA GLU A 165 -14.24 13.97 -31.79
C GLU A 165 -14.05 12.52 -32.32
N LEU A 166 -14.70 11.53 -31.69
CA LEU A 166 -14.72 10.14 -32.16
C LEU A 166 -15.83 9.88 -33.24
N THR A 167 -16.78 10.79 -33.39
CA THR A 167 -17.88 10.66 -34.35
C THR A 167 -17.69 11.53 -35.60
N LEU A 168 -16.64 12.34 -35.67
CA LEU A 168 -16.20 13.09 -36.85
C LEU A 168 -15.19 12.25 -37.66
#